data_04778cce9469fbe8122ffe868ca5d7d0
#
_entry.id   04778cce9469fbe8122ffe868ca5d7d0
#
_cell.length_a   1.000
_cell.length_b   1.000
_cell.length_c   1.000
_cell.angle_alpha   90.00
_cell.angle_beta   90.00
_cell.angle_gamma   90.00
#
_symmetry.space_group_name_H-M   'P 1'
#
loop_
_entity.id
_entity.type
_entity.pdbx_description
1 polymer ?
#
loop_
_entity_poly.entity_id
_entity_poly.type
_entity_poly.pdbx_seq_one_letter_code
_entity_poly.pdbx_strand_id
1 'polypeptide(L)'
;MSIVSVFGSPFLFDRGNSGRYLIVSYKTIDPQLFQSDPVVTSLERFQSSFYDFLGWLGRTAGMLPERMEALIYFFYILSRVLLIIAFYYLATILEQGKWLFVLLAGWACHQKVVPVGGMSIYMPILTHNDVAYVIILFALYHILTGRFLLAWTLISLTVFIHSLVTLHFVACILPPLLLRHRKDLLKWRNAIHSNSVRSFLIGISIFIICTLVYLTFMSPPRLTPSGMSVFLSVKGGMAHVSVFNQSPYYLVMMIGLLMATTFSHLVLTRGNDKCRLLHQAMWAGTILASSVSALAVTSRSAQLSLFQPMRIFVWVVSFSYILLSVAVIEAFKLNQIGGIIISAMLIFIALSTPWAIVCLFIGAFYYAVKLFFAAFVNNQLLDKLTVICLTIMAAGIFSGWLLGVRQPFTSLATPVTIIPTLIGLFAIYFLPRIRHKQHLWSNIAAITLLLYGLGAASVYNYDYYGSPRVDPEWNNVRRWCQANTSKFDRFITPPEDDNFRSLAMRTSASERTSALVWVDPDQYLENDRIADRAAIGYANNKTDLNYLFKLASEWHCSYIIAKGGLQPPANVVYQIGKYSVVKVPSHN
;
A
#
# COMPACT_ATOMS: atom_id res chain seq x y z
N MET A 1 14.62 5.77 -14.19
CA MET A 1 13.39 5.27 -13.52
C MET A 1 13.59 5.12 -12.01
N SER A 2 14.60 4.39 -11.52
CA SER A 2 14.82 4.25 -10.06
C SER A 2 15.02 5.61 -9.36
N ILE A 3 15.84 6.49 -9.94
CA ILE A 3 16.04 7.86 -9.43
C ILE A 3 14.70 8.60 -9.36
N VAL A 4 13.90 8.53 -10.42
CA VAL A 4 12.58 9.14 -10.48
C VAL A 4 11.62 8.55 -9.46
N SER A 5 11.63 7.23 -9.25
CA SER A 5 10.80 6.57 -8.24
C SER A 5 11.15 7.02 -6.82
N VAL A 6 12.43 7.29 -6.54
CA VAL A 6 12.88 7.78 -5.24
C VAL A 6 12.54 9.26 -5.05
N PHE A 7 12.77 10.10 -6.07
CA PHE A 7 12.55 11.55 -5.98
C PHE A 7 11.09 11.96 -6.22
N GLY A 8 10.32 11.19 -6.99
CA GLY A 8 8.90 11.43 -7.22
C GLY A 8 8.02 11.12 -6.00
N SER A 9 8.53 10.37 -5.04
CA SER A 9 7.88 10.11 -3.74
C SER A 9 8.90 10.36 -2.64
N PRO A 10 8.99 11.58 -2.11
CA PRO A 10 9.97 11.91 -1.08
C PRO A 10 9.79 10.99 0.12
N PHE A 11 10.89 10.40 0.57
CA PHE A 11 10.88 9.51 1.73
C PHE A 11 10.40 10.26 2.98
N LEU A 12 9.43 9.68 3.64
CA LEU A 12 8.86 10.19 4.87
C LEU A 12 9.27 9.26 6.02
N PHE A 13 10.28 9.68 6.74
CA PHE A 13 10.68 8.99 7.96
C PHE A 13 9.62 9.20 9.05
N ASP A 14 9.43 8.17 9.88
CA ASP A 14 8.59 8.25 11.08
C ASP A 14 7.10 8.57 10.82
N ARG A 15 6.57 8.12 9.68
CA ARG A 15 5.15 8.29 9.39
C ARG A 15 4.36 6.98 9.40
N GLY A 16 3.13 7.08 9.89
CA GLY A 16 2.17 5.98 9.89
C GLY A 16 2.71 4.73 10.58
N ASN A 17 2.51 3.58 9.96
CA ASN A 17 2.94 2.29 10.50
C ASN A 17 4.47 2.15 10.59
N SER A 18 5.24 2.84 9.75
CA SER A 18 6.70 2.76 9.76
C SER A 18 7.24 3.23 11.12
N GLY A 19 6.86 4.42 11.59
CA GLY A 19 7.30 4.92 12.89
C GLY A 19 6.89 4.01 14.06
N ARG A 20 5.68 3.45 13.99
CA ARG A 20 5.14 2.59 15.07
C ARG A 20 5.92 1.30 15.26
N TYR A 21 6.34 0.65 14.19
CA TYR A 21 7.08 -0.61 14.28
C TYR A 21 8.58 -0.42 14.45
N LEU A 22 9.11 0.75 14.09
CA LEU A 22 10.51 1.09 14.24
C LEU A 22 10.99 1.05 15.71
N ILE A 23 10.08 1.31 16.62
CA ILE A 23 10.32 1.28 18.06
C ILE A 23 10.88 -0.09 18.50
N VAL A 24 10.45 -1.19 17.88
CA VAL A 24 10.98 -2.54 18.14
C VAL A 24 12.46 -2.62 17.73
N SER A 25 12.82 -2.05 16.58
CA SER A 25 14.23 -2.00 16.14
C SER A 25 15.09 -1.16 17.09
N TYR A 26 14.59 -0.03 17.61
CA TYR A 26 15.30 0.79 18.59
C TYR A 26 15.59 0.03 19.88
N LYS A 27 14.59 -0.70 20.39
CA LYS A 27 14.75 -1.52 21.60
C LYS A 27 15.74 -2.68 21.39
N THR A 28 15.81 -3.23 20.17
CA THR A 28 16.82 -4.23 19.82
C THR A 28 18.25 -3.65 19.85
N ILE A 29 18.44 -2.37 19.46
CA ILE A 29 19.73 -1.68 19.51
C ILE A 29 20.10 -1.30 20.94
N ASP A 30 19.18 -0.63 21.65
CA ASP A 30 19.32 -0.26 23.07
C ASP A 30 18.19 -0.87 23.91
N PRO A 31 18.40 -2.02 24.55
CA PRO A 31 17.39 -2.70 25.37
C PRO A 31 16.89 -1.89 26.57
N GLN A 32 17.57 -0.80 26.93
CA GLN A 32 17.12 0.08 28.01
C GLN A 32 16.04 1.08 27.56
N LEU A 33 15.84 1.25 26.26
CA LEU A 33 14.73 2.07 25.75
C LEU A 33 13.39 1.37 26.03
N PHE A 34 12.41 2.15 26.45
CA PHE A 34 11.02 1.70 26.62
C PHE A 34 10.82 0.51 27.59
N GLN A 35 11.68 0.30 28.58
CA GLN A 35 11.61 -0.86 29.51
C GLN A 35 10.25 -1.01 30.20
N SER A 36 9.60 0.11 30.52
CA SER A 36 8.31 0.14 31.22
C SER A 36 7.14 0.56 30.34
N ASP A 37 7.31 0.57 28.99
CA ASP A 37 6.25 0.96 28.08
C ASP A 37 5.41 -0.26 27.65
N PRO A 38 4.16 -0.41 28.15
CA PRO A 38 3.33 -1.56 27.83
C PRO A 38 2.94 -1.63 26.36
N VAL A 39 2.85 -0.49 25.68
CA VAL A 39 2.58 -0.41 24.24
C VAL A 39 3.74 -1.02 23.45
N VAL A 40 4.98 -0.67 23.80
CA VAL A 40 6.16 -1.22 23.13
C VAL A 40 6.31 -2.72 23.42
N THR A 41 6.07 -3.15 24.65
CA THR A 41 6.08 -4.58 25.01
C THR A 41 5.05 -5.38 24.21
N SER A 42 3.87 -4.82 23.96
CA SER A 42 2.88 -5.46 23.10
C SER A 42 3.29 -5.44 21.63
N LEU A 43 3.91 -4.36 21.15
CA LEU A 43 4.41 -4.26 19.76
C LEU A 43 5.57 -5.23 19.48
N GLU A 44 6.35 -5.63 20.46
CA GLU A 44 7.38 -6.69 20.32
C GLU A 44 6.78 -8.04 19.90
N ARG A 45 5.49 -8.26 20.19
CA ARG A 45 4.76 -9.43 19.69
C ARG A 45 4.37 -9.30 18.22
N PHE A 46 4.65 -8.16 17.60
CA PHE A 46 4.37 -7.97 16.18
C PHE A 46 5.26 -8.88 15.34
N GLN A 47 4.61 -9.72 14.56
CA GLN A 47 5.22 -10.87 13.93
C GLN A 47 5.89 -10.49 12.59
N SER A 48 6.93 -9.66 12.64
CA SER A 48 7.74 -9.35 11.48
C SER A 48 9.22 -9.35 11.82
N SER A 49 9.93 -10.34 11.32
CA SER A 49 11.39 -10.41 11.46
C SER A 49 12.14 -9.28 10.77
N PHE A 50 11.46 -8.48 9.95
CA PHE A 50 12.08 -7.35 9.26
C PHE A 50 12.58 -6.28 10.23
N TYR A 51 11.77 -5.92 11.24
CA TYR A 51 12.16 -4.91 12.23
C TYR A 51 13.21 -5.45 13.21
N ASP A 52 13.14 -6.73 13.54
CA ASP A 52 14.18 -7.40 14.31
C ASP A 52 15.50 -7.43 13.54
N PHE A 53 15.46 -7.73 12.25
CA PHE A 53 16.61 -7.71 11.37
C PHE A 53 17.23 -6.32 11.29
N LEU A 54 16.42 -5.25 11.13
CA LEU A 54 16.92 -3.88 11.14
C LEU A 54 17.60 -3.52 12.48
N GLY A 55 16.98 -3.91 13.59
CA GLY A 55 17.56 -3.71 14.91
C GLY A 55 18.86 -4.48 15.11
N TRP A 56 18.90 -5.76 14.71
CA TRP A 56 20.10 -6.58 14.73
C TRP A 56 21.22 -5.98 13.86
N LEU A 57 20.90 -5.55 12.64
CA LEU A 57 21.87 -4.92 11.74
C LEU A 57 22.42 -3.61 12.33
N GLY A 58 21.55 -2.76 12.87
CA GLY A 58 21.96 -1.53 13.55
C GLY A 58 22.87 -1.81 14.75
N ARG A 59 22.51 -2.80 15.59
CA ARG A 59 23.31 -3.22 16.75
C ARG A 59 24.68 -3.76 16.34
N THR A 60 24.74 -4.65 15.35
CA THR A 60 26.01 -5.23 14.86
C THR A 60 26.91 -4.20 14.20
N ALA A 61 26.32 -3.18 13.57
CA ALA A 61 27.06 -2.04 13.02
C ALA A 61 27.48 -0.99 14.07
N GLY A 62 27.19 -1.21 15.37
CA GLY A 62 27.49 -0.24 16.42
C GLY A 62 26.72 1.08 16.27
N MET A 63 25.55 1.06 15.61
CA MET A 63 24.77 2.26 15.39
C MET A 63 24.02 2.67 16.65
N LEU A 64 23.88 3.98 16.83
CA LEU A 64 22.94 4.51 17.81
C LEU A 64 21.52 4.52 17.24
N PRO A 65 20.47 4.36 18.08
CA PRO A 65 19.07 4.41 17.63
C PRO A 65 18.74 5.65 16.78
N GLU A 66 19.33 6.80 17.09
CA GLU A 66 19.15 8.07 16.39
C GLU A 66 19.61 8.04 14.91
N ARG A 67 20.49 7.10 14.57
CA ARG A 67 21.02 6.95 13.20
C ARG A 67 20.22 5.97 12.36
N MET A 68 19.19 5.35 12.91
CA MET A 68 18.35 4.39 12.17
C MET A 68 17.67 5.00 10.95
N GLU A 69 17.43 6.31 10.93
CA GLU A 69 16.89 7.02 9.77
C GLU A 69 17.70 6.75 8.50
N ALA A 70 19.03 6.81 8.57
CA ALA A 70 19.92 6.56 7.44
C ALA A 70 19.84 5.11 6.95
N LEU A 71 19.77 4.13 7.86
CA LEU A 71 19.62 2.71 7.53
C LEU A 71 18.29 2.44 6.83
N ILE A 72 17.21 3.01 7.34
CA ILE A 72 15.87 2.86 6.77
C ILE A 72 15.78 3.52 5.41
N TYR A 73 16.37 4.70 5.25
CA TYR A 73 16.46 5.37 3.95
C TYR A 73 17.22 4.53 2.93
N PHE A 74 18.32 3.91 3.35
CA PHE A 74 19.06 2.96 2.49
C PHE A 74 18.17 1.81 2.02
N PHE A 75 17.45 1.14 2.93
CA PHE A 75 16.54 0.04 2.56
C PHE A 75 15.34 0.52 1.75
N TYR A 76 14.86 1.75 1.97
CA TYR A 76 13.85 2.36 1.12
C TYR A 76 14.34 2.49 -0.33
N ILE A 77 15.52 3.08 -0.55
CA ILE A 77 16.12 3.19 -1.88
C ILE A 77 16.32 1.80 -2.49
N LEU A 78 16.90 0.87 -1.73
CA LEU A 78 17.14 -0.50 -2.19
C LEU A 78 15.82 -1.19 -2.62
N SER A 79 14.76 -1.07 -1.83
CA SER A 79 13.46 -1.65 -2.18
C SER A 79 12.90 -1.05 -3.47
N ARG A 80 13.07 0.26 -3.71
CA ARG A 80 12.64 0.92 -4.94
C ARG A 80 13.45 0.48 -6.16
N VAL A 81 14.76 0.35 -6.01
CA VAL A 81 15.63 -0.17 -7.08
C VAL A 81 15.23 -1.62 -7.43
N LEU A 82 15.08 -2.47 -6.43
CA LEU A 82 14.68 -3.86 -6.63
C LEU A 82 13.27 -3.99 -7.23
N LEU A 83 12.34 -3.12 -6.87
CA LEU A 83 11.00 -3.05 -7.47
C LEU A 83 11.08 -2.79 -8.98
N ILE A 84 11.88 -1.82 -9.38
CA ILE A 84 12.08 -1.49 -10.80
C ILE A 84 12.73 -2.66 -11.54
N ILE A 85 13.72 -3.33 -10.93
CA ILE A 85 14.34 -4.53 -11.49
C ILE A 85 13.32 -5.67 -11.64
N ALA A 86 12.47 -5.89 -10.63
CA ALA A 86 11.42 -6.92 -10.71
C ALA A 86 10.45 -6.65 -11.88
N PHE A 87 10.03 -5.41 -12.09
CA PHE A 87 9.21 -5.05 -13.24
C PHE A 87 9.93 -5.18 -14.58
N TYR A 88 11.24 -4.91 -14.62
CA TYR A 88 12.03 -5.18 -15.81
C TYR A 88 12.00 -6.68 -16.18
N TYR A 89 12.24 -7.56 -15.21
CA TYR A 89 12.17 -9.00 -15.45
C TYR A 89 10.75 -9.47 -15.86
N LEU A 90 9.71 -8.96 -15.21
CA LEU A 90 8.32 -9.27 -15.60
C LEU A 90 8.02 -8.79 -17.02
N ALA A 91 8.48 -7.61 -17.41
CA ALA A 91 8.30 -7.09 -18.75
C ALA A 91 8.97 -7.98 -19.81
N THR A 92 10.20 -8.46 -19.55
CA THR A 92 10.92 -9.31 -20.51
C THR A 92 10.21 -10.64 -20.76
N ILE A 93 9.65 -11.27 -19.73
CA ILE A 93 8.99 -12.57 -19.88
C ILE A 93 7.58 -12.49 -20.48
N LEU A 94 6.92 -11.35 -20.37
CA LEU A 94 5.63 -11.10 -20.99
C LEU A 94 5.77 -10.70 -22.48
N GLU A 95 6.99 -10.73 -23.00
CA GLU A 95 7.35 -10.50 -24.42
C GLU A 95 7.04 -9.10 -24.97
N GLN A 96 6.79 -8.14 -24.07
CA GLN A 96 6.40 -6.77 -24.45
C GLN A 96 7.57 -5.76 -24.45
N GLY A 97 8.73 -6.21 -24.00
CA GLY A 97 9.95 -5.42 -24.06
C GLY A 97 9.92 -4.11 -23.26
N LYS A 98 10.63 -3.12 -23.78
CA LYS A 98 10.86 -1.84 -23.06
C LYS A 98 9.60 -1.05 -22.71
N TRP A 99 8.54 -1.16 -23.50
CA TRP A 99 7.32 -0.37 -23.28
C TRP A 99 6.50 -0.88 -22.11
N LEU A 100 6.37 -2.19 -21.97
CA LEU A 100 5.74 -2.78 -20.80
C LEU A 100 6.52 -2.41 -19.53
N PHE A 101 7.85 -2.44 -19.59
CA PHE A 101 8.70 -1.99 -18.49
C PHE A 101 8.43 -0.53 -18.13
N VAL A 102 8.32 0.38 -19.11
CA VAL A 102 8.03 1.80 -18.86
C VAL A 102 6.68 1.98 -18.16
N LEU A 103 5.63 1.27 -18.60
CA LEU A 103 4.31 1.33 -17.98
C LEU A 103 4.33 0.82 -16.53
N LEU A 104 4.94 -0.35 -16.29
CA LEU A 104 5.01 -0.93 -14.96
C LEU A 104 5.88 -0.10 -14.02
N ALA A 105 7.02 0.40 -14.49
CA ALA A 105 7.89 1.27 -13.72
C ALA A 105 7.23 2.64 -13.44
N GLY A 106 6.50 3.19 -14.41
CA GLY A 106 5.70 4.39 -14.20
C GLY A 106 4.63 4.19 -13.13
N TRP A 107 3.96 3.04 -13.13
CA TRP A 107 3.02 2.70 -12.08
C TRP A 107 3.67 2.62 -10.71
N ALA A 108 4.88 2.07 -10.60
CA ALA A 108 5.62 1.94 -9.36
C ALA A 108 6.14 3.27 -8.78
N CYS A 109 6.16 4.34 -9.58
CA CYS A 109 6.63 5.65 -9.11
C CYS A 109 5.67 6.36 -8.16
N HIS A 110 4.45 5.85 -7.99
CA HIS A 110 3.43 6.48 -7.16
C HIS A 110 2.91 5.59 -6.07
N GLN A 111 2.52 6.19 -4.95
CA GLN A 111 1.66 5.54 -3.98
C GLN A 111 0.32 5.17 -4.64
N LYS A 112 -0.10 3.94 -4.46
CA LYS A 112 -1.40 3.46 -4.92
C LYS A 112 -2.30 3.14 -3.75
N VAL A 113 -3.47 3.76 -3.77
CA VAL A 113 -4.56 3.34 -2.89
C VAL A 113 -5.26 2.17 -3.59
N VAL A 114 -5.30 1.02 -2.93
CA VAL A 114 -6.12 -0.10 -3.39
C VAL A 114 -7.57 0.28 -3.10
N PRO A 115 -8.48 0.25 -4.10
CA PRO A 115 -9.85 0.71 -3.91
C PRO A 115 -10.57 0.02 -2.76
N VAL A 116 -10.27 -1.26 -2.55
CA VAL A 116 -10.92 -2.10 -1.54
C VAL A 116 -9.86 -2.62 -0.57
N GLY A 117 -10.19 -2.74 0.71
CA GLY A 117 -9.30 -3.26 1.74
C GLY A 117 -8.46 -2.22 2.47
N GLY A 118 -8.62 -0.92 2.15
CA GLY A 118 -7.99 0.19 2.88
C GLY A 118 -6.46 0.15 2.93
N MET A 119 -5.82 -0.40 1.88
CA MET A 119 -4.37 -0.47 1.78
C MET A 119 -3.81 0.48 0.73
N SER A 120 -2.56 0.87 0.94
CA SER A 120 -1.76 1.57 -0.06
C SER A 120 -0.50 0.77 -0.37
N ILE A 121 -0.07 0.79 -1.63
CA ILE A 121 1.18 0.20 -2.10
C ILE A 121 2.09 1.30 -2.65
N TYR A 122 3.40 1.07 -2.63
CA TYR A 122 4.42 2.05 -3.03
C TYR A 122 4.38 3.36 -2.23
N MET A 123 4.12 3.25 -0.92
CA MET A 123 4.11 4.41 -0.02
C MET A 123 5.50 5.08 0.02
N PRO A 124 5.58 6.41 0.30
CA PRO A 124 6.85 7.11 0.48
C PRO A 124 7.50 6.83 1.85
N ILE A 125 7.22 5.68 2.42
CA ILE A 125 7.76 5.15 3.67
C ILE A 125 8.27 3.73 3.42
N LEU A 126 9.22 3.28 4.22
CA LEU A 126 9.63 1.88 4.22
C LEU A 126 8.79 1.10 5.22
N THR A 127 8.11 0.08 4.73
CA THR A 127 7.44 -0.90 5.58
C THR A 127 7.85 -2.32 5.18
N HIS A 128 7.64 -3.25 6.08
CA HIS A 128 7.82 -4.68 5.80
C HIS A 128 6.94 -5.17 4.62
N ASN A 129 5.81 -4.50 4.36
CA ASN A 129 4.96 -4.75 3.18
C ASN A 129 5.73 -4.50 1.88
N ASP A 130 6.44 -3.37 1.79
CA ASP A 130 7.16 -2.98 0.57
C ASP A 130 8.27 -3.97 0.25
N VAL A 131 8.99 -4.44 1.28
CA VAL A 131 10.04 -5.44 1.13
C VAL A 131 9.47 -6.78 0.69
N ALA A 132 8.41 -7.28 1.35
CA ALA A 132 7.75 -8.52 1.00
C ALA A 132 7.18 -8.47 -0.42
N TYR A 133 6.55 -7.35 -0.79
CA TYR A 133 5.96 -7.16 -2.12
C TYR A 133 7.00 -7.28 -3.23
N VAL A 134 8.17 -6.67 -3.07
CA VAL A 134 9.26 -6.73 -4.04
C VAL A 134 9.76 -8.17 -4.23
N ILE A 135 10.00 -8.90 -3.13
CA ILE A 135 10.46 -10.29 -3.19
C ILE A 135 9.43 -11.18 -3.87
N ILE A 136 8.14 -10.96 -3.59
CA ILE A 136 7.04 -11.72 -4.22
C ILE A 136 6.94 -11.42 -5.73
N LEU A 137 7.24 -10.21 -6.19
CA LEU A 137 7.30 -9.93 -7.63
C LEU A 137 8.43 -10.71 -8.33
N PHE A 138 9.59 -10.90 -7.70
CA PHE A 138 10.62 -11.82 -8.20
C PHE A 138 10.13 -13.27 -8.19
N ALA A 139 9.42 -13.70 -7.14
CA ALA A 139 8.80 -15.01 -7.09
C ALA A 139 7.79 -15.20 -8.22
N LEU A 140 6.96 -14.20 -8.52
CA LEU A 140 6.03 -14.21 -9.66
C LEU A 140 6.77 -14.38 -10.98
N TYR A 141 7.89 -13.66 -11.19
CA TYR A 141 8.74 -13.88 -12.36
C TYR A 141 9.17 -15.36 -12.49
N HIS A 142 9.63 -15.96 -11.39
CA HIS A 142 10.05 -17.36 -11.39
C HIS A 142 8.89 -18.34 -11.59
N ILE A 143 7.69 -18.05 -11.09
CA ILE A 143 6.46 -18.82 -11.40
C ILE A 143 6.18 -18.78 -12.91
N LEU A 144 6.19 -17.59 -13.50
CA LEU A 144 5.89 -17.40 -14.92
C LEU A 144 6.95 -18.01 -15.86
N THR A 145 8.17 -18.24 -15.36
CA THR A 145 9.25 -18.94 -16.08
C THR A 145 9.34 -20.43 -15.75
N GLY A 146 8.44 -20.96 -14.90
CA GLY A 146 8.44 -22.38 -14.52
C GLY A 146 9.52 -22.79 -13.52
N ARG A 147 10.24 -21.84 -12.90
CA ARG A 147 11.28 -22.08 -11.89
C ARG A 147 10.65 -22.17 -10.49
N PHE A 148 9.78 -23.15 -10.29
CA PHE A 148 8.91 -23.22 -9.11
C PHE A 148 9.66 -23.34 -7.79
N LEU A 149 10.75 -24.11 -7.72
CA LEU A 149 11.52 -24.26 -6.49
C LEU A 149 12.01 -22.89 -5.97
N LEU A 150 12.65 -22.10 -6.84
CA LEU A 150 13.15 -20.77 -6.47
C LEU A 150 12.00 -19.82 -6.11
N ALA A 151 10.90 -19.88 -6.87
CA ALA A 151 9.71 -19.08 -6.59
C ALA A 151 9.17 -19.34 -5.18
N TRP A 152 8.95 -20.61 -4.83
CA TRP A 152 8.43 -20.98 -3.52
C TRP A 152 9.41 -20.72 -2.38
N THR A 153 10.72 -20.85 -2.63
CA THR A 153 11.74 -20.43 -1.65
C THR A 153 11.66 -18.94 -1.34
N LEU A 154 11.52 -18.09 -2.36
CA LEU A 154 11.33 -16.65 -2.17
C LEU A 154 10.02 -16.35 -1.43
N ILE A 155 8.91 -17.02 -1.78
CA ILE A 155 7.63 -16.89 -1.08
C ILE A 155 7.78 -17.32 0.38
N SER A 156 8.48 -18.41 0.66
CA SER A 156 8.71 -18.89 2.02
C SER A 156 9.51 -17.90 2.87
N LEU A 157 10.51 -17.26 2.29
CA LEU A 157 11.27 -16.21 2.96
C LEU A 157 10.37 -15.02 3.36
N THR A 158 9.42 -14.65 2.51
CA THR A 158 8.53 -13.53 2.79
C THR A 158 7.51 -13.82 3.89
N VAL A 159 7.26 -15.09 4.27
CA VAL A 159 6.41 -15.44 5.43
C VAL A 159 6.95 -14.79 6.71
N PHE A 160 8.27 -14.79 6.89
CA PHE A 160 8.93 -14.22 8.07
C PHE A 160 8.95 -12.68 8.02
N ILE A 161 8.95 -12.08 6.83
CA ILE A 161 8.93 -10.62 6.65
C ILE A 161 7.51 -10.08 6.84
N HIS A 162 6.54 -10.66 6.14
CA HIS A 162 5.13 -10.29 6.22
C HIS A 162 4.21 -11.43 5.81
N SER A 163 3.80 -12.22 6.77
CA SER A 163 2.99 -13.43 6.56
C SER A 163 1.68 -13.18 5.80
N LEU A 164 0.94 -12.12 6.15
CA LEU A 164 -0.35 -11.82 5.51
C LEU A 164 -0.21 -11.49 4.02
N VAL A 165 0.71 -10.61 3.63
CA VAL A 165 0.93 -10.26 2.21
C VAL A 165 1.33 -11.51 1.42
N THR A 166 2.13 -12.38 2.02
CA THR A 166 2.55 -13.65 1.44
C THR A 166 1.38 -14.61 1.27
N LEU A 167 0.59 -14.82 2.31
CA LEU A 167 -0.60 -15.70 2.27
C LEU A 167 -1.64 -15.19 1.26
N HIS A 168 -1.84 -13.88 1.18
CA HIS A 168 -2.74 -13.27 0.19
C HIS A 168 -2.27 -13.52 -1.25
N PHE A 169 -0.96 -13.42 -1.51
CA PHE A 169 -0.41 -13.78 -2.82
C PHE A 169 -0.61 -15.25 -3.13
N VAL A 170 -0.29 -16.14 -2.19
CA VAL A 170 -0.47 -17.60 -2.33
C VAL A 170 -1.95 -17.92 -2.59
N ALA A 171 -2.86 -17.28 -1.90
CA ALA A 171 -4.30 -17.42 -2.10
C ALA A 171 -4.74 -17.08 -3.53
N CYS A 172 -4.08 -16.11 -4.17
CA CYS A 172 -4.34 -15.78 -5.58
C CYS A 172 -3.73 -16.78 -6.55
N ILE A 173 -2.45 -17.14 -6.36
CA ILE A 173 -1.67 -17.82 -7.38
C ILE A 173 -1.74 -19.35 -7.30
N LEU A 174 -1.96 -19.93 -6.11
CA LEU A 174 -1.97 -21.38 -5.92
C LEU A 174 -3.14 -22.08 -6.64
N PRO A 175 -4.40 -21.60 -6.58
CA PRO A 175 -5.51 -22.27 -7.24
C PRO A 175 -5.31 -22.43 -8.76
N PRO A 176 -4.94 -21.40 -9.54
CA PRO A 176 -4.69 -21.59 -10.97
C PRO A 176 -3.46 -22.46 -11.26
N LEU A 177 -2.43 -22.48 -10.41
CA LEU A 177 -1.31 -23.39 -10.57
C LEU A 177 -1.72 -24.85 -10.37
N LEU A 178 -2.53 -25.15 -9.36
CA LEU A 178 -3.09 -26.47 -9.13
C LEU A 178 -3.96 -26.93 -10.31
N LEU A 179 -4.82 -26.03 -10.83
CA LEU A 179 -5.63 -26.31 -12.02
C LEU A 179 -4.77 -26.58 -13.25
N ARG A 180 -3.68 -25.86 -13.44
CA ARG A 180 -2.74 -26.06 -14.55
C ARG A 180 -2.05 -27.43 -14.48
N HIS A 181 -1.64 -27.85 -13.30
CA HIS A 181 -0.91 -29.10 -13.08
C HIS A 181 -1.83 -30.28 -12.71
N ARG A 182 -3.17 -30.10 -12.69
CA ARG A 182 -4.12 -31.13 -12.23
C ARG A 182 -3.96 -32.48 -12.89
N LYS A 183 -3.71 -32.50 -14.20
CA LYS A 183 -3.58 -33.77 -14.95
C LYS A 183 -2.34 -34.56 -14.53
N ASP A 184 -1.23 -33.86 -14.28
CA ASP A 184 0.02 -34.47 -13.85
C ASP A 184 -0.04 -34.89 -12.38
N LEU A 185 -0.70 -34.06 -11.54
CA LEU A 185 -0.91 -34.34 -10.11
C LEU A 185 -1.81 -35.56 -9.90
N LEU A 186 -2.85 -35.73 -10.72
CA LEU A 186 -3.75 -36.90 -10.65
C LEU A 186 -3.06 -38.18 -11.09
N LYS A 187 -2.03 -38.10 -11.95
CA LYS A 187 -1.20 -39.21 -12.38
C LYS A 187 0.09 -39.23 -11.56
N TRP A 188 0.00 -39.59 -10.27
CA TRP A 188 1.09 -39.51 -9.29
C TRP A 188 2.43 -40.08 -9.81
N ARG A 189 2.42 -41.20 -10.57
CA ARG A 189 3.62 -41.75 -11.17
C ARG A 189 4.28 -40.79 -12.17
N ASN A 190 3.50 -40.08 -12.97
CA ASN A 190 4.02 -39.10 -13.94
C ASN A 190 4.48 -37.81 -13.25
N ALA A 191 3.85 -37.43 -12.13
CA ALA A 191 4.20 -36.24 -11.37
C ALA A 191 5.63 -36.28 -10.83
N ILE A 192 6.08 -37.45 -10.35
CA ILE A 192 7.43 -37.65 -9.81
C ILE A 192 8.51 -37.55 -10.90
N HIS A 193 8.19 -37.94 -12.14
CA HIS A 193 9.11 -37.88 -13.27
C HIS A 193 9.17 -36.52 -13.97
N SER A 194 8.15 -35.65 -13.78
CA SER A 194 8.15 -34.28 -14.30
C SER A 194 8.97 -33.36 -13.39
N ASN A 195 10.11 -32.88 -13.89
CA ASN A 195 10.96 -31.93 -13.14
C ASN A 195 10.19 -30.68 -12.69
N SER A 196 9.26 -30.19 -13.48
CA SER A 196 8.43 -29.01 -13.17
C SER A 196 7.49 -29.29 -11.99
N VAL A 197 6.76 -30.43 -12.04
CA VAL A 197 5.81 -30.79 -10.97
C VAL A 197 6.54 -31.16 -9.69
N ARG A 198 7.67 -31.88 -9.79
CA ARG A 198 8.51 -32.19 -8.63
C ARG A 198 9.02 -30.92 -7.95
N SER A 199 9.55 -29.96 -8.72
CA SER A 199 10.01 -28.67 -8.20
C SER A 199 8.88 -27.86 -7.58
N PHE A 200 7.67 -27.92 -8.13
CA PHE A 200 6.48 -27.29 -7.58
C PHE A 200 6.08 -27.93 -6.23
N LEU A 201 6.03 -29.28 -6.15
CA LEU A 201 5.68 -29.98 -4.90
C LEU A 201 6.71 -29.75 -3.79
N ILE A 202 8.01 -29.87 -4.11
CA ILE A 202 9.08 -29.58 -3.14
C ILE A 202 8.97 -28.14 -2.65
N GLY A 203 8.76 -27.19 -3.56
CA GLY A 203 8.63 -25.79 -3.21
C GLY A 203 7.44 -25.50 -2.30
N ILE A 204 6.27 -26.07 -2.59
CA ILE A 204 5.09 -25.96 -1.70
C ILE A 204 5.38 -26.58 -0.33
N SER A 205 6.06 -27.74 -0.28
CA SER A 205 6.43 -28.37 1.00
C SER A 205 7.33 -27.46 1.83
N ILE A 206 8.32 -26.79 1.21
CA ILE A 206 9.16 -25.79 1.89
C ILE A 206 8.29 -24.65 2.43
N PHE A 207 7.36 -24.13 1.63
CA PHE A 207 6.46 -23.07 2.05
C PHE A 207 5.60 -23.50 3.24
N ILE A 208 5.02 -24.70 3.22
CA ILE A 208 4.22 -25.24 4.33
C ILE A 208 5.08 -25.37 5.60
N ILE A 209 6.28 -25.94 5.49
CA ILE A 209 7.21 -26.08 6.62
C ILE A 209 7.56 -24.71 7.19
N CYS A 210 7.96 -23.73 6.36
CA CYS A 210 8.27 -22.39 6.81
C CYS A 210 7.07 -21.71 7.46
N THR A 211 5.85 -21.91 6.94
CA THR A 211 4.62 -21.37 7.51
C THR A 211 4.32 -22.02 8.87
N LEU A 212 4.49 -23.32 9.01
CA LEU A 212 4.33 -24.03 10.30
C LEU A 212 5.37 -23.57 11.33
N VAL A 213 6.63 -23.44 10.92
CA VAL A 213 7.70 -22.88 11.76
C VAL A 213 7.32 -21.46 12.21
N TYR A 214 6.91 -20.61 11.27
CA TYR A 214 6.46 -19.26 11.60
C TYR A 214 5.31 -19.26 12.62
N LEU A 215 4.28 -20.07 12.41
CA LEU A 215 3.14 -20.19 13.33
C LEU A 215 3.51 -20.75 14.70
N THR A 216 4.58 -21.56 14.80
CA THR A 216 5.05 -22.13 16.05
C THR A 216 5.85 -21.12 16.88
N PHE A 217 6.74 -20.37 16.23
CA PHE A 217 7.61 -19.41 16.92
C PHE A 217 7.01 -18.02 17.05
N MET A 218 6.17 -17.64 16.10
CA MET A 218 5.51 -16.33 16.03
C MET A 218 4.02 -16.51 16.38
N SER A 219 3.73 -16.95 17.61
CA SER A 219 2.35 -17.21 18.05
C SER A 219 1.43 -16.03 17.72
N PRO A 220 0.38 -16.24 16.94
CA PRO A 220 -0.60 -15.18 16.68
C PRO A 220 -1.20 -14.69 18.00
N PRO A 221 -1.59 -13.41 18.10
CA PRO A 221 -2.18 -12.88 19.33
C PRO A 221 -3.38 -13.74 19.72
N ARG A 222 -3.43 -14.19 20.96
CA ARG A 222 -4.61 -14.85 21.51
C ARG A 222 -5.69 -13.78 21.68
N LEU A 223 -6.65 -13.78 20.78
CA LEU A 223 -7.80 -12.89 20.92
C LEU A 223 -8.71 -13.44 22.03
N THR A 224 -8.80 -12.69 23.11
CA THR A 224 -9.85 -12.90 24.10
C THR A 224 -11.23 -12.53 23.49
N PRO A 225 -12.35 -12.99 24.05
CA PRO A 225 -13.67 -12.57 23.58
C PRO A 225 -13.86 -11.04 23.59
N SER A 226 -13.30 -10.35 24.60
CA SER A 226 -13.30 -8.88 24.67
C SER A 226 -12.42 -8.27 23.58
N GLY A 227 -11.19 -8.75 23.42
CA GLY A 227 -10.30 -8.32 22.35
C GLY A 227 -10.86 -8.55 20.96
N MET A 228 -11.65 -9.61 20.75
CA MET A 228 -12.36 -9.84 19.50
C MET A 228 -13.45 -8.79 19.23
N SER A 229 -14.25 -8.47 20.23
CA SER A 229 -15.27 -7.42 20.12
C SER A 229 -14.66 -6.09 19.72
N VAL A 230 -13.53 -5.72 20.35
CA VAL A 230 -12.77 -4.51 20.04
C VAL A 230 -12.21 -4.56 18.63
N PHE A 231 -11.57 -5.67 18.26
CA PHE A 231 -11.02 -5.86 16.91
C PHE A 231 -12.07 -5.66 15.83
N LEU A 232 -13.28 -6.22 16.02
CA LEU A 232 -14.37 -6.08 15.08
C LEU A 232 -15.03 -4.70 15.10
N SER A 233 -15.02 -4.01 16.25
CA SER A 233 -15.62 -2.68 16.40
C SER A 233 -14.75 -1.56 15.85
N VAL A 234 -13.43 -1.74 15.83
CA VAL A 234 -12.51 -0.73 15.31
C VAL A 234 -12.68 -0.59 13.80
N LYS A 235 -13.04 0.60 13.36
CA LYS A 235 -13.33 0.92 11.95
C LYS A 235 -12.22 0.48 10.98
N GLY A 236 -10.95 0.57 11.39
CA GLY A 236 -9.81 0.10 10.62
C GLY A 236 -9.80 -1.43 10.43
N GLY A 237 -10.16 -2.20 11.48
CA GLY A 237 -10.29 -3.65 11.41
C GLY A 237 -11.39 -4.08 10.44
N MET A 238 -12.54 -3.44 10.52
CA MET A 238 -13.68 -3.74 9.64
C MET A 238 -13.40 -3.44 8.18
N ALA A 239 -12.69 -2.37 7.84
CA ALA A 239 -12.32 -2.03 6.46
C ALA A 239 -11.44 -3.10 5.80
N HIS A 240 -10.59 -3.81 6.57
CA HIS A 240 -9.74 -4.88 6.05
C HIS A 240 -10.43 -6.25 6.02
N VAL A 241 -11.53 -6.41 6.74
CA VAL A 241 -12.24 -7.68 6.91
C VAL A 241 -13.49 -7.75 6.06
N SER A 242 -14.33 -6.71 6.10
CA SER A 242 -15.68 -6.75 5.55
C SER A 242 -15.82 -6.04 4.21
N VAL A 243 -16.32 -6.76 3.22
CA VAL A 243 -16.75 -6.17 1.94
C VAL A 243 -17.90 -5.18 2.13
N PHE A 244 -18.76 -5.40 3.13
CA PHE A 244 -19.93 -4.56 3.39
C PHE A 244 -19.59 -3.21 4.00
N ASN A 245 -18.37 -3.06 4.56
CA ASN A 245 -17.88 -1.82 5.14
C ASN A 245 -16.99 -1.01 4.16
N GLN A 246 -16.92 -1.44 2.90
CA GLN A 246 -16.24 -0.67 1.87
C GLN A 246 -17.14 0.47 1.39
N SER A 247 -16.55 1.59 1.04
CA SER A 247 -17.29 2.64 0.35
C SER A 247 -17.90 2.10 -0.96
N PRO A 248 -19.17 2.35 -1.24
CA PRO A 248 -19.80 1.95 -2.51
C PRO A 248 -19.00 2.44 -3.73
N TYR A 249 -18.40 3.63 -3.64
CA TYR A 249 -17.52 4.17 -4.66
C TYR A 249 -16.34 3.23 -4.98
N TYR A 250 -15.66 2.71 -3.96
CA TYR A 250 -14.52 1.82 -4.14
C TYR A 250 -14.94 0.43 -4.65
N LEU A 251 -16.12 -0.05 -4.26
CA LEU A 251 -16.68 -1.31 -4.80
C LEU A 251 -16.99 -1.18 -6.29
N VAL A 252 -17.64 -0.10 -6.70
CA VAL A 252 -17.96 0.16 -8.13
C VAL A 252 -16.69 0.30 -8.94
N MET A 253 -15.68 1.02 -8.43
CA MET A 253 -14.37 1.14 -9.07
C MET A 253 -13.69 -0.22 -9.24
N MET A 254 -13.78 -1.10 -8.24
CA MET A 254 -13.20 -2.44 -8.28
C MET A 254 -13.92 -3.33 -9.31
N ILE A 255 -15.24 -3.29 -9.34
CA ILE A 255 -16.04 -4.01 -10.35
C ILE A 255 -15.66 -3.54 -11.75
N GLY A 256 -15.59 -2.24 -11.98
CA GLY A 256 -15.16 -1.67 -13.26
C GLY A 256 -13.76 -2.13 -13.67
N LEU A 257 -12.80 -2.17 -12.72
CA LEU A 257 -11.44 -2.66 -12.95
C LEU A 257 -11.43 -4.14 -13.37
N LEU A 258 -12.16 -4.99 -12.67
CA LEU A 258 -12.26 -6.43 -12.96
C LEU A 258 -12.89 -6.67 -14.33
N MET A 259 -13.97 -5.98 -14.66
CA MET A 259 -14.65 -6.08 -15.95
C MET A 259 -13.74 -5.60 -17.09
N ALA A 260 -13.14 -4.43 -16.96
CA ALA A 260 -12.24 -3.86 -17.97
C ALA A 260 -11.03 -4.77 -18.23
N THR A 261 -10.43 -5.30 -17.16
CA THR A 261 -9.29 -6.23 -17.26
C THR A 261 -9.71 -7.53 -17.93
N THR A 262 -10.86 -8.10 -17.54
CA THR A 262 -11.34 -9.37 -18.09
C THR A 262 -11.66 -9.24 -19.58
N PHE A 263 -12.44 -8.25 -19.98
CA PHE A 263 -12.82 -8.12 -21.39
C PHE A 263 -11.63 -7.75 -22.29
N SER A 264 -10.73 -6.87 -21.83
CA SER A 264 -9.52 -6.56 -22.59
C SER A 264 -8.60 -7.78 -22.70
N HIS A 265 -8.46 -8.58 -21.64
CA HIS A 265 -7.70 -9.83 -21.68
C HIS A 265 -8.28 -10.82 -22.70
N LEU A 266 -9.59 -11.05 -22.66
CA LEU A 266 -10.26 -12.00 -23.55
C LEU A 266 -10.14 -11.61 -25.04
N VAL A 267 -10.10 -10.31 -25.33
CA VAL A 267 -9.97 -9.80 -26.71
C VAL A 267 -8.51 -9.74 -27.17
N LEU A 268 -7.59 -9.29 -26.32
CA LEU A 268 -6.25 -8.90 -26.75
C LEU A 268 -5.14 -9.88 -26.35
N THR A 269 -5.25 -10.51 -25.19
CA THR A 269 -4.12 -11.26 -24.60
C THR A 269 -4.45 -12.72 -24.25
N ARG A 270 -5.63 -13.22 -24.65
CA ARG A 270 -6.11 -14.59 -24.36
C ARG A 270 -5.12 -15.67 -24.79
N GLY A 271 -4.41 -15.48 -25.90
CA GLY A 271 -3.43 -16.43 -26.43
C GLY A 271 -2.14 -16.54 -25.62
N ASN A 272 -1.88 -15.60 -24.71
CA ASN A 272 -0.68 -15.60 -23.87
C ASN A 272 -0.95 -16.38 -22.57
N ASP A 273 -0.28 -17.55 -22.43
CA ASP A 273 -0.44 -18.43 -21.26
C ASP A 273 -0.07 -17.79 -19.93
N LYS A 274 0.89 -16.86 -19.94
CA LYS A 274 1.31 -16.12 -18.74
C LYS A 274 0.25 -15.12 -18.32
N CYS A 275 -0.32 -14.39 -19.29
CA CYS A 275 -1.45 -13.49 -19.04
C CYS A 275 -2.69 -14.26 -18.57
N ARG A 276 -2.96 -15.43 -19.13
CA ARG A 276 -4.05 -16.30 -18.70
C ARG A 276 -3.88 -16.74 -17.24
N LEU A 277 -2.66 -17.11 -16.82
CA LEU A 277 -2.37 -17.45 -15.42
C LEU A 277 -2.63 -16.25 -14.48
N LEU A 278 -2.16 -15.05 -14.85
CA LEU A 278 -2.39 -13.83 -14.07
C LEU A 278 -3.89 -13.47 -13.99
N HIS A 279 -4.64 -13.63 -15.08
CA HIS A 279 -6.07 -13.41 -15.11
C HIS A 279 -6.82 -14.41 -14.20
N GLN A 280 -6.44 -15.68 -14.23
CA GLN A 280 -6.98 -16.70 -13.33
C GLN A 280 -6.64 -16.39 -11.86
N ALA A 281 -5.40 -15.93 -11.57
CA ALA A 281 -4.99 -15.52 -10.23
C ALA A 281 -5.76 -14.29 -9.71
N MET A 282 -6.04 -13.32 -10.58
CA MET A 282 -6.90 -12.18 -10.27
C MET A 282 -8.29 -12.63 -9.83
N TRP A 283 -8.93 -13.52 -10.57
CA TRP A 283 -10.26 -14.02 -10.23
C TRP A 283 -10.27 -14.93 -9.01
N ALA A 284 -9.25 -15.81 -8.86
CA ALA A 284 -9.11 -16.64 -7.66
C ALA A 284 -9.01 -15.77 -6.40
N GLY A 285 -8.19 -14.70 -6.45
CA GLY A 285 -8.07 -13.73 -5.36
C GLY A 285 -9.39 -13.01 -5.09
N THR A 286 -10.10 -12.57 -6.11
CA THR A 286 -11.39 -11.88 -5.97
C THR A 286 -12.44 -12.76 -5.32
N ILE A 287 -12.60 -14.00 -5.80
CA ILE A 287 -13.58 -14.97 -5.27
C ILE A 287 -13.23 -15.28 -3.81
N LEU A 288 -11.95 -15.60 -3.54
CA LEU A 288 -11.53 -15.96 -2.18
C LEU A 288 -11.68 -14.79 -1.21
N ALA A 289 -11.27 -13.57 -1.60
CA ALA A 289 -11.42 -12.38 -0.77
C ALA A 289 -12.90 -12.15 -0.39
N SER A 290 -13.79 -12.20 -1.38
CA SER A 290 -15.22 -11.97 -1.17
C SER A 290 -15.85 -13.08 -0.32
N SER A 291 -15.54 -14.35 -0.60
CA SER A 291 -16.09 -15.50 0.13
C SER A 291 -15.61 -15.55 1.58
N VAL A 292 -14.31 -15.38 1.80
CA VAL A 292 -13.73 -15.38 3.17
C VAL A 292 -14.20 -14.16 3.96
N SER A 293 -14.34 -12.99 3.30
CA SER A 293 -14.90 -11.80 3.93
C SER A 293 -16.36 -12.01 4.37
N ALA A 294 -17.19 -12.55 3.50
CA ALA A 294 -18.57 -12.86 3.85
C ALA A 294 -18.64 -13.85 5.01
N LEU A 295 -17.83 -14.91 4.97
CA LEU A 295 -17.77 -15.92 6.03
C LEU A 295 -17.24 -15.33 7.34
N ALA A 296 -16.22 -14.48 7.31
CA ALA A 296 -15.68 -13.85 8.51
C ALA A 296 -16.72 -12.99 9.23
N VAL A 297 -17.52 -12.23 8.47
CA VAL A 297 -18.58 -11.37 9.01
C VAL A 297 -19.74 -12.20 9.54
N THR A 298 -20.24 -13.19 8.79
CA THR A 298 -21.41 -13.99 9.17
C THR A 298 -21.12 -14.91 10.35
N SER A 299 -19.94 -15.55 10.38
CA SER A 299 -19.53 -16.43 11.48
C SER A 299 -18.92 -15.72 12.67
N ARG A 300 -18.63 -14.42 12.56
CA ARG A 300 -17.87 -13.64 13.56
C ARG A 300 -16.56 -14.34 13.97
N SER A 301 -15.90 -15.00 13.01
CA SER A 301 -14.68 -15.76 13.28
C SER A 301 -13.48 -14.86 13.44
N ALA A 302 -12.79 -14.98 14.60
CA ALA A 302 -11.54 -14.27 14.90
C ALA A 302 -10.46 -14.60 13.87
N GLN A 303 -10.28 -15.88 13.59
CA GLN A 303 -9.21 -16.38 12.72
C GLN A 303 -9.40 -15.86 11.29
N LEU A 304 -10.63 -15.90 10.77
CA LEU A 304 -10.93 -15.37 9.45
C LEU A 304 -10.78 -13.84 9.39
N SER A 305 -11.13 -13.14 10.46
CA SER A 305 -10.97 -11.69 10.57
C SER A 305 -9.49 -11.28 10.62
N LEU A 306 -8.65 -12.04 11.35
CA LEU A 306 -7.19 -11.84 11.39
C LEU A 306 -6.52 -12.06 10.03
N PHE A 307 -7.08 -12.92 9.19
CA PHE A 307 -6.62 -13.10 7.81
C PHE A 307 -6.79 -11.85 6.95
N GLN A 308 -7.66 -10.90 7.36
CA GLN A 308 -7.90 -9.62 6.66
C GLN A 308 -8.17 -9.82 5.16
N PRO A 309 -9.21 -10.57 4.77
CA PRO A 309 -9.39 -11.07 3.41
C PRO A 309 -9.45 -9.98 2.35
N MET A 310 -9.94 -8.78 2.69
CA MET A 310 -10.02 -7.67 1.74
C MET A 310 -8.65 -7.13 1.31
N ARG A 311 -7.58 -7.43 2.06
CA ARG A 311 -6.21 -7.09 1.65
C ARG A 311 -5.69 -7.94 0.49
N ILE A 312 -6.33 -9.04 0.14
CA ILE A 312 -6.05 -9.82 -1.07
C ILE A 312 -6.13 -8.92 -2.33
N PHE A 313 -7.00 -7.91 -2.30
CA PHE A 313 -7.16 -6.98 -3.43
C PHE A 313 -5.90 -6.20 -3.80
N VAL A 314 -4.89 -6.13 -2.95
CA VAL A 314 -3.55 -5.63 -3.33
C VAL A 314 -3.01 -6.41 -4.53
N TRP A 315 -3.11 -7.73 -4.50
CA TRP A 315 -2.63 -8.60 -5.57
C TRP A 315 -3.58 -8.59 -6.78
N VAL A 316 -4.88 -8.55 -6.54
CA VAL A 316 -5.89 -8.44 -7.60
C VAL A 316 -5.67 -7.18 -8.43
N VAL A 317 -5.45 -6.02 -7.79
CA VAL A 317 -5.14 -4.75 -8.47
C VAL A 317 -3.79 -4.83 -9.19
N SER A 318 -2.78 -5.46 -8.57
CA SER A 318 -1.46 -5.63 -9.20
C SER A 318 -1.53 -6.48 -10.46
N PHE A 319 -2.24 -7.60 -10.44
CA PHE A 319 -2.44 -8.44 -11.63
C PHE A 319 -3.26 -7.73 -12.69
N SER A 320 -4.32 -7.01 -12.30
CA SER A 320 -5.14 -6.21 -13.21
C SER A 320 -4.28 -5.16 -13.92
N TYR A 321 -3.41 -4.47 -13.19
CA TYR A 321 -2.55 -3.44 -13.77
C TYR A 321 -1.53 -4.02 -14.75
N ILE A 322 -0.91 -5.16 -14.41
CA ILE A 322 0.01 -5.87 -15.31
C ILE A 322 -0.73 -6.27 -16.59
N LEU A 323 -1.92 -6.87 -16.47
CA LEU A 323 -2.73 -7.32 -17.61
C LEU A 323 -3.17 -6.16 -18.50
N LEU A 324 -3.66 -5.07 -17.93
CA LEU A 324 -4.03 -3.87 -18.68
C LEU A 324 -2.82 -3.24 -19.38
N SER A 325 -1.64 -3.24 -18.74
CA SER A 325 -0.41 -2.74 -19.35
C SER A 325 0.02 -3.57 -20.55
N VAL A 326 -0.12 -4.90 -20.49
CA VAL A 326 0.09 -5.78 -21.64
C VAL A 326 -0.96 -5.51 -22.73
N ALA A 327 -2.22 -5.39 -22.33
CA ALA A 327 -3.33 -5.15 -23.27
C ALA A 327 -3.18 -3.80 -24.03
N VAL A 328 -2.68 -2.75 -23.37
CA VAL A 328 -2.34 -1.47 -24.05
C VAL A 328 -1.39 -1.71 -25.23
N ILE A 329 -0.33 -2.45 -24.98
CA ILE A 329 0.72 -2.68 -25.98
C ILE A 329 0.18 -3.52 -27.13
N GLU A 330 -0.58 -4.57 -26.84
CA GLU A 330 -1.21 -5.40 -27.86
C GLU A 330 -2.22 -4.60 -28.70
N ALA A 331 -3.03 -3.75 -28.06
CA ALA A 331 -3.95 -2.89 -28.78
C ALA A 331 -3.23 -1.89 -29.70
N PHE A 332 -2.09 -1.33 -29.27
CA PHE A 332 -1.29 -0.46 -30.13
C PHE A 332 -0.62 -1.21 -31.30
N LYS A 333 -0.16 -2.43 -31.08
CA LYS A 333 0.36 -3.28 -32.18
C LYS A 333 -0.70 -3.55 -33.26
N LEU A 334 -1.95 -3.70 -32.83
CA LEU A 334 -3.09 -3.92 -33.72
C LEU A 334 -3.68 -2.61 -34.27
N ASN A 335 -3.05 -1.47 -34.04
CA ASN A 335 -3.56 -0.13 -34.41
C ASN A 335 -5.01 0.14 -33.95
N GLN A 336 -5.37 -0.36 -32.77
CA GLN A 336 -6.71 -0.23 -32.23
C GLN A 336 -6.82 1.00 -31.31
N ILE A 337 -7.92 1.76 -31.46
CA ILE A 337 -8.33 2.82 -30.52
C ILE A 337 -8.46 2.29 -29.09
N GLY A 338 -8.72 1.00 -28.93
CA GLY A 338 -8.70 0.32 -27.65
C GLY A 338 -7.44 0.56 -26.82
N GLY A 339 -6.28 0.76 -27.44
CA GLY A 339 -5.05 1.12 -26.73
C GLY A 339 -5.14 2.47 -26.02
N ILE A 340 -5.81 3.43 -26.65
CA ILE A 340 -6.05 4.77 -26.06
C ILE A 340 -6.97 4.65 -24.86
N ILE A 341 -8.04 3.85 -25.00
CA ILE A 341 -9.04 3.64 -23.95
C ILE A 341 -8.38 3.02 -22.71
N ILE A 342 -7.58 1.95 -22.90
CA ILE A 342 -6.90 1.29 -21.78
C ILE A 342 -5.84 2.25 -21.19
N SER A 343 -5.13 3.03 -22.02
CA SER A 343 -4.19 4.03 -21.51
C SER A 343 -4.89 5.08 -20.64
N ALA A 344 -6.04 5.57 -21.07
CA ALA A 344 -6.86 6.48 -20.27
C ALA A 344 -7.30 5.82 -18.96
N MET A 345 -7.77 4.57 -18.99
CA MET A 345 -8.10 3.84 -17.77
C MET A 345 -6.92 3.76 -16.80
N LEU A 346 -5.73 3.37 -17.28
CA LEU A 346 -4.53 3.27 -16.44
C LEU A 346 -4.15 4.60 -15.80
N ILE A 347 -4.27 5.70 -16.56
CA ILE A 347 -4.00 7.05 -16.07
C ILE A 347 -4.99 7.42 -14.96
N PHE A 348 -6.29 7.26 -15.19
CA PHE A 348 -7.30 7.65 -14.22
C PHE A 348 -7.30 6.76 -12.98
N ILE A 349 -7.00 5.45 -13.10
CA ILE A 349 -6.76 4.56 -11.96
C ILE A 349 -5.55 5.06 -11.16
N ALA A 350 -4.47 5.44 -11.86
CA ALA A 350 -3.28 5.96 -11.21
C ALA A 350 -3.57 7.21 -10.38
N LEU A 351 -4.49 8.05 -10.81
CA LEU A 351 -4.88 9.28 -10.12
C LEU A 351 -5.94 9.06 -9.03
N SER A 352 -6.50 7.87 -8.92
CA SER A 352 -7.59 7.55 -7.97
C SER A 352 -8.76 8.54 -8.04
N THR A 353 -9.07 9.05 -9.22
CA THR A 353 -10.15 10.02 -9.43
C THR A 353 -11.49 9.32 -9.69
N PRO A 354 -12.65 9.97 -9.40
CA PRO A 354 -13.97 9.43 -9.74
C PRO A 354 -14.13 9.11 -11.23
N TRP A 355 -13.44 9.83 -12.07
CA TRP A 355 -13.41 9.60 -13.51
C TRP A 355 -12.81 8.25 -13.89
N ALA A 356 -12.03 7.64 -13.00
CA ALA A 356 -11.55 6.26 -13.18
C ALA A 356 -12.71 5.29 -13.36
N ILE A 357 -13.81 5.44 -12.60
CA ILE A 357 -15.00 4.60 -12.73
C ILE A 357 -15.57 4.72 -14.13
N VAL A 358 -15.79 5.94 -14.59
CA VAL A 358 -16.36 6.20 -15.93
C VAL A 358 -15.48 5.59 -17.01
N CYS A 359 -14.17 5.82 -16.97
CA CYS A 359 -13.23 5.25 -17.92
C CYS A 359 -13.20 3.72 -17.90
N LEU A 360 -13.25 3.13 -16.72
CA LEU A 360 -13.26 1.67 -16.56
C LEU A 360 -14.51 1.05 -17.19
N PHE A 361 -15.68 1.65 -16.97
CA PHE A 361 -16.93 1.15 -17.56
C PHE A 361 -17.00 1.39 -19.07
N ILE A 362 -16.53 2.53 -19.57
CA ILE A 362 -16.40 2.77 -21.02
C ILE A 362 -15.49 1.71 -21.65
N GLY A 363 -14.34 1.44 -21.05
CA GLY A 363 -13.42 0.42 -21.55
C GLY A 363 -13.97 -1.00 -21.45
N ALA A 364 -14.62 -1.34 -20.34
CA ALA A 364 -15.30 -2.63 -20.17
C ALA A 364 -16.39 -2.80 -21.23
N PHE A 365 -17.24 -1.81 -21.45
CA PHE A 365 -18.28 -1.82 -22.46
C PHE A 365 -17.70 -1.97 -23.87
N TYR A 366 -16.69 -1.18 -24.24
CA TYR A 366 -16.02 -1.25 -25.52
C TYR A 366 -15.52 -2.67 -25.85
N TYR A 367 -14.80 -3.29 -24.92
CA TYR A 367 -14.28 -4.64 -25.12
C TYR A 367 -15.34 -5.73 -25.01
N ALA A 368 -16.38 -5.54 -24.21
CA ALA A 368 -17.53 -6.44 -24.18
C ALA A 368 -18.27 -6.44 -25.54
N VAL A 369 -18.51 -5.27 -26.10
CA VAL A 369 -19.13 -5.16 -27.44
C VAL A 369 -18.27 -5.83 -28.50
N LYS A 370 -16.94 -5.62 -28.49
CA LYS A 370 -16.03 -6.33 -29.42
C LYS A 370 -16.03 -7.83 -29.21
N LEU A 371 -16.21 -8.33 -28.00
CA LEU A 371 -16.21 -9.75 -27.71
C LEU A 371 -17.52 -10.45 -28.13
N PHE A 372 -18.66 -9.85 -27.79
CA PHE A 372 -19.97 -10.50 -27.92
C PHE A 372 -20.72 -10.11 -29.21
N PHE A 373 -20.44 -8.94 -29.75
CA PHE A 373 -21.19 -8.38 -30.88
C PHE A 373 -20.33 -8.04 -32.10
N ALA A 374 -19.14 -8.64 -32.21
CA ALA A 374 -18.19 -8.37 -33.31
C ALA A 374 -18.81 -8.56 -34.71
N ALA A 375 -19.75 -9.47 -34.86
CA ALA A 375 -20.43 -9.74 -36.13
C ALA A 375 -21.52 -8.70 -36.49
N PHE A 376 -22.03 -7.96 -35.50
CA PHE A 376 -23.18 -7.07 -35.67
C PHE A 376 -22.84 -5.59 -35.57
N VAL A 377 -21.67 -5.25 -35.01
CA VAL A 377 -21.29 -3.86 -34.74
C VAL A 377 -20.24 -3.39 -35.72
N ASN A 378 -20.54 -2.26 -36.36
CA ASN A 378 -19.52 -1.56 -37.14
C ASN A 378 -18.41 -1.05 -36.22
N ASN A 379 -17.23 -1.70 -36.27
CA ASN A 379 -16.08 -1.35 -35.44
C ASN A 379 -15.68 0.13 -35.57
N GLN A 380 -15.80 0.73 -36.77
CA GLN A 380 -15.47 2.14 -36.97
C GLN A 380 -16.44 3.07 -36.24
N LEU A 381 -17.73 2.71 -36.19
CA LEU A 381 -18.74 3.48 -35.47
C LEU A 381 -18.49 3.36 -33.93
N LEU A 382 -18.24 2.16 -33.42
CA LEU A 382 -17.92 1.94 -32.01
C LEU A 382 -16.67 2.73 -31.59
N ASP A 383 -15.64 2.69 -32.41
CA ASP A 383 -14.39 3.44 -32.19
C ASP A 383 -14.65 4.96 -32.12
N LYS A 384 -15.43 5.51 -33.07
CA LYS A 384 -15.79 6.93 -33.09
C LYS A 384 -16.62 7.35 -31.88
N LEU A 385 -17.65 6.57 -31.53
CA LEU A 385 -18.50 6.86 -30.37
C LEU A 385 -17.68 6.84 -29.06
N THR A 386 -16.78 5.89 -28.91
CA THR A 386 -15.94 5.79 -27.72
C THR A 386 -14.98 6.99 -27.59
N VAL A 387 -14.35 7.41 -28.70
CA VAL A 387 -13.51 8.62 -28.72
C VAL A 387 -14.33 9.87 -28.38
N ILE A 388 -15.54 10.00 -28.92
CA ILE A 388 -16.43 11.11 -28.59
C ILE A 388 -16.76 11.12 -27.09
N CYS A 389 -17.13 9.99 -26.50
CA CYS A 389 -17.41 9.89 -25.07
C CYS A 389 -16.21 10.29 -24.19
N LEU A 390 -15.00 9.81 -24.53
CA LEU A 390 -13.78 10.18 -23.81
C LEU A 390 -13.45 11.67 -23.98
N THR A 391 -13.68 12.23 -25.16
CA THR A 391 -13.45 13.67 -25.43
C THR A 391 -14.41 14.54 -24.65
N ILE A 392 -15.71 14.20 -24.64
CA ILE A 392 -16.75 14.91 -23.86
C ILE A 392 -16.40 14.86 -22.38
N MET A 393 -15.99 13.69 -21.88
CA MET A 393 -15.57 13.53 -20.49
C MET A 393 -14.36 14.43 -20.17
N ALA A 394 -13.34 14.41 -21.01
CA ALA A 394 -12.14 15.23 -20.81
C ALA A 394 -12.47 16.74 -20.88
N ALA A 395 -13.33 17.15 -21.82
CA ALA A 395 -13.82 18.54 -21.91
C ALA A 395 -14.63 18.94 -20.67
N GLY A 396 -15.50 18.06 -20.17
CA GLY A 396 -16.26 18.29 -18.94
C GLY A 396 -15.37 18.49 -17.71
N ILE A 397 -14.34 17.66 -17.57
CA ILE A 397 -13.34 17.80 -16.49
C ILE A 397 -12.61 19.14 -16.60
N PHE A 398 -12.17 19.51 -17.82
CA PHE A 398 -11.46 20.75 -18.07
C PHE A 398 -12.33 21.99 -17.83
N SER A 399 -13.58 21.96 -18.29
CA SER A 399 -14.55 23.05 -18.06
C SER A 399 -14.87 23.22 -16.57
N GLY A 400 -15.06 22.13 -15.83
CA GLY A 400 -15.27 22.16 -14.38
C GLY A 400 -14.09 22.78 -13.63
N TRP A 401 -12.87 22.51 -14.10
CA TRP A 401 -11.66 23.13 -13.56
C TRP A 401 -11.59 24.63 -13.87
N LEU A 402 -11.85 25.04 -15.11
CA LEU A 402 -11.85 26.45 -15.52
C LEU A 402 -12.90 27.30 -14.75
N LEU A 403 -14.06 26.72 -14.48
CA LEU A 403 -15.15 27.38 -13.78
C LEU A 403 -14.94 27.42 -12.26
N GLY A 404 -13.80 26.97 -11.76
CA GLY A 404 -13.47 27.00 -10.34
C GLY A 404 -14.44 26.17 -9.46
N VAL A 405 -15.18 25.23 -10.08
CA VAL A 405 -16.03 24.31 -9.33
C VAL A 405 -15.12 23.51 -8.41
N ARG A 406 -15.04 23.95 -7.14
CA ARG A 406 -14.31 23.27 -6.08
C ARG A 406 -14.95 21.91 -5.79
N GLN A 407 -14.80 21.01 -6.72
CA GLN A 407 -14.98 19.61 -6.42
C GLN A 407 -13.75 19.12 -5.63
N PRO A 408 -13.89 18.13 -4.73
CA PRO A 408 -12.75 17.59 -3.96
C PRO A 408 -11.61 17.03 -4.83
N PHE A 409 -11.66 17.22 -6.13
CA PHE A 409 -10.81 16.66 -7.18
C PHE A 409 -10.04 17.71 -8.00
N THR A 410 -10.15 18.99 -7.66
CA THR A 410 -9.41 20.08 -8.35
C THR A 410 -8.12 20.40 -7.61
N SER A 411 -7.22 19.42 -7.48
CA SER A 411 -5.82 19.71 -7.21
C SER A 411 -5.15 20.27 -8.47
N LEU A 412 -4.05 21.01 -8.32
CA LEU A 412 -3.16 21.45 -9.41
C LEU A 412 -2.75 20.28 -10.35
N ALA A 413 -2.87 19.03 -9.89
CA ALA A 413 -2.70 17.84 -10.70
C ALA A 413 -3.67 17.79 -11.90
N THR A 414 -4.88 18.37 -11.79
CA THR A 414 -5.91 18.24 -12.81
C THR A 414 -5.50 18.84 -14.17
N PRO A 415 -4.96 20.07 -14.30
CA PRO A 415 -4.52 20.61 -15.61
C PRO A 415 -3.27 19.91 -16.15
N VAL A 416 -2.31 19.57 -15.30
CA VAL A 416 -1.09 18.85 -15.68
C VAL A 416 -1.42 17.46 -16.23
N THR A 417 -2.58 16.92 -15.85
CA THR A 417 -3.03 15.59 -16.25
C THR A 417 -3.95 15.62 -17.47
N ILE A 418 -4.83 16.58 -17.55
CA ILE A 418 -5.82 16.67 -18.64
C ILE A 418 -5.16 17.12 -19.95
N ILE A 419 -4.28 18.12 -19.89
CA ILE A 419 -3.66 18.69 -21.10
C ILE A 419 -2.85 17.64 -21.86
N PRO A 420 -1.92 16.87 -21.27
CA PRO A 420 -1.22 15.81 -21.98
C PRO A 420 -2.13 14.67 -22.44
N THR A 421 -3.19 14.34 -21.66
CA THR A 421 -4.18 13.32 -22.07
C THR A 421 -4.95 13.79 -23.30
N LEU A 422 -5.43 15.04 -23.32
CA LEU A 422 -6.10 15.64 -24.47
C LEU A 422 -5.16 15.77 -25.69
N ILE A 423 -3.92 16.21 -25.49
CA ILE A 423 -2.91 16.27 -26.55
C ILE A 423 -2.62 14.87 -27.09
N GLY A 424 -2.48 13.86 -26.23
CA GLY A 424 -2.29 12.47 -26.62
C GLY A 424 -3.48 11.93 -27.41
N LEU A 425 -4.70 12.12 -26.92
CA LEU A 425 -5.95 11.72 -27.60
C LEU A 425 -6.12 12.45 -28.94
N PHE A 426 -5.86 13.75 -28.96
CA PHE A 426 -5.93 14.58 -30.16
C PHE A 426 -4.86 14.16 -31.19
N ALA A 427 -3.62 13.98 -30.78
CA ALA A 427 -2.53 13.54 -31.65
C ALA A 427 -2.84 12.19 -32.29
N ILE A 428 -3.39 11.24 -31.52
CA ILE A 428 -3.73 9.89 -32.01
C ILE A 428 -4.93 9.93 -32.95
N TYR A 429 -5.92 10.81 -32.71
CA TYR A 429 -7.11 10.93 -33.58
C TYR A 429 -6.83 11.65 -34.91
N PHE A 430 -6.03 12.72 -34.88
CA PHE A 430 -5.80 13.55 -36.08
C PHE A 430 -4.58 13.13 -36.92
N LEU A 431 -3.75 12.20 -36.47
CA LEU A 431 -2.54 11.76 -37.14
C LEU A 431 -2.60 10.40 -37.88
N PRO A 432 -3.78 9.79 -38.18
CA PRO A 432 -3.84 8.52 -38.95
C PRO A 432 -3.22 8.60 -40.33
N ARG A 433 -2.99 9.81 -40.86
CA ARG A 433 -2.45 10.04 -42.22
C ARG A 433 -0.92 9.87 -42.35
N ILE A 434 -0.20 9.68 -41.23
CA ILE A 434 1.26 9.54 -41.26
C ILE A 434 1.64 8.08 -40.99
N ARG A 435 1.22 7.17 -41.88
CA ARG A 435 1.46 5.71 -41.80
C ARG A 435 2.93 5.30 -41.69
N HIS A 436 3.88 6.11 -42.14
CA HIS A 436 5.30 5.75 -42.16
C HIS A 436 6.06 5.99 -40.85
N LYS A 437 5.42 6.50 -39.75
CA LYS A 437 6.10 6.84 -38.50
C LYS A 437 5.46 6.23 -37.25
N GLN A 438 4.87 5.05 -37.39
CA GLN A 438 4.20 4.35 -36.24
C GLN A 438 5.09 4.21 -35.00
N HIS A 439 6.38 3.90 -35.19
CA HIS A 439 7.32 3.81 -34.07
C HIS A 439 7.59 5.15 -33.37
N LEU A 440 7.53 6.25 -34.08
CA LEU A 440 7.72 7.58 -33.51
C LEU A 440 6.54 7.96 -32.61
N TRP A 441 5.32 7.66 -33.03
CA TRP A 441 4.10 8.01 -32.27
C TRP A 441 3.90 7.15 -31.04
N SER A 442 4.19 5.85 -31.12
CA SER A 442 4.20 5.00 -29.93
C SER A 442 5.25 5.48 -28.91
N ASN A 443 6.41 5.96 -29.39
CA ASN A 443 7.45 6.54 -28.56
C ASN A 443 6.99 7.85 -27.90
N ILE A 444 6.34 8.73 -28.64
CA ILE A 444 5.80 10.01 -28.13
C ILE A 444 4.70 9.75 -27.10
N ALA A 445 3.75 8.85 -27.40
CA ALA A 445 2.69 8.50 -26.45
C ALA A 445 3.24 7.91 -25.15
N ALA A 446 4.23 7.03 -25.24
CA ALA A 446 4.86 6.44 -24.06
C ALA A 446 5.72 7.44 -23.28
N ILE A 447 6.44 8.35 -23.95
CA ILE A 447 7.17 9.45 -23.29
C ILE A 447 6.18 10.42 -22.64
N THR A 448 5.08 10.74 -23.30
CA THR A 448 4.02 11.61 -22.75
C THR A 448 3.38 10.97 -21.51
N LEU A 449 3.05 9.67 -21.57
CA LEU A 449 2.55 8.91 -20.42
C LEU A 449 3.56 8.85 -19.27
N LEU A 450 4.85 8.72 -19.61
CA LEU A 450 5.93 8.72 -18.62
C LEU A 450 6.08 10.10 -17.97
N LEU A 451 6.22 11.16 -18.76
CA LEU A 451 6.35 12.55 -18.27
C LEU A 451 5.11 12.97 -17.50
N TYR A 452 3.94 12.55 -17.95
CA TYR A 452 2.69 12.72 -17.25
C TYR A 452 2.68 12.00 -15.90
N GLY A 453 3.01 10.70 -15.89
CA GLY A 453 3.15 9.93 -14.65
C GLY A 453 4.11 10.60 -13.68
N LEU A 454 5.21 11.15 -14.15
CA LEU A 454 6.21 11.88 -13.38
C LEU A 454 5.69 13.22 -12.85
N GLY A 455 5.04 14.00 -13.70
CA GLY A 455 4.48 15.31 -13.34
C GLY A 455 3.33 15.16 -12.34
N ALA A 456 2.39 14.24 -12.59
CA ALA A 456 1.28 13.97 -11.69
C ALA A 456 1.77 13.46 -10.32
N ALA A 457 2.83 12.65 -10.29
CA ALA A 457 3.46 12.21 -9.06
C ALA A 457 4.02 13.36 -8.23
N SER A 458 4.79 14.20 -8.90
CA SER A 458 5.44 15.32 -8.22
C SER A 458 4.40 16.28 -7.64
N VAL A 459 3.32 16.56 -8.39
CA VAL A 459 2.25 17.46 -7.93
C VAL A 459 1.39 16.81 -6.84
N TYR A 460 0.97 15.54 -7.02
CA TYR A 460 0.19 14.84 -6.00
C TYR A 460 0.97 14.64 -4.70
N ASN A 461 2.25 14.30 -4.82
CA ASN A 461 3.10 14.16 -3.65
C ASN A 461 3.36 15.50 -2.97
N TYR A 462 3.51 16.60 -3.74
CA TYR A 462 3.63 17.93 -3.18
C TYR A 462 2.34 18.35 -2.46
N ASP A 463 1.16 18.20 -3.06
CA ASP A 463 -0.12 18.57 -2.44
C ASP A 463 -0.52 17.65 -1.28
N TYR A 464 -0.24 16.35 -1.38
CA TYR A 464 -0.63 15.38 -0.37
C TYR A 464 0.39 15.23 0.76
N TYR A 465 1.68 15.32 0.44
CA TYR A 465 2.79 15.11 1.37
C TYR A 465 3.64 16.37 1.63
N GLY A 466 3.66 17.32 0.72
CA GLY A 466 4.35 18.61 0.87
C GLY A 466 3.58 19.63 1.69
N SER A 467 2.26 19.47 1.81
CA SER A 467 1.53 20.12 2.91
C SER A 467 2.10 19.60 4.22
N PRO A 468 2.55 20.46 5.14
CA PRO A 468 3.15 20.03 6.40
C PRO A 468 2.09 19.40 7.31
N ARG A 469 1.68 18.15 6.99
CA ARG A 469 0.91 17.31 7.91
C ARG A 469 1.75 16.85 9.09
N VAL A 470 3.08 16.99 8.99
CA VAL A 470 3.95 16.96 10.15
C VAL A 470 4.10 18.39 10.61
N ASP A 471 3.48 18.69 11.68
CA ASP A 471 3.69 19.96 12.39
C ASP A 471 5.19 20.10 12.69
N PRO A 472 5.92 21.07 12.05
CA PRO A 472 7.34 21.24 12.29
C PRO A 472 7.65 21.52 13.76
N GLU A 473 6.71 22.19 14.47
CA GLU A 473 6.83 22.46 15.88
C GLU A 473 6.77 21.17 16.69
N TRP A 474 5.87 20.23 16.31
CA TRP A 474 5.80 18.90 16.92
C TRP A 474 7.09 18.10 16.73
N ASN A 475 7.69 18.15 15.55
CA ASN A 475 8.97 17.51 15.30
C ASN A 475 10.09 18.09 16.18
N ASN A 476 10.12 19.42 16.32
CA ASN A 476 11.11 20.09 17.14
C ASN A 476 10.95 19.75 18.63
N VAL A 477 9.71 19.65 19.12
CA VAL A 477 9.43 19.18 20.49
C VAL A 477 9.96 17.77 20.70
N ARG A 478 9.66 16.84 19.79
CA ARG A 478 10.10 15.45 19.91
C ARG A 478 11.63 15.33 19.91
N ARG A 479 12.32 16.04 19.01
CA ARG A 479 13.80 16.10 18.98
C ARG A 479 14.39 16.73 20.23
N TRP A 480 13.75 17.79 20.75
CA TRP A 480 14.19 18.39 22.00
C TRP A 480 14.06 17.40 23.17
N CYS A 481 12.94 16.71 23.27
CA CYS A 481 12.75 15.66 24.30
C CYS A 481 13.82 14.57 24.20
N GLN A 482 14.13 14.12 22.98
CA GLN A 482 15.19 13.13 22.74
C GLN A 482 16.56 13.61 23.26
N ALA A 483 16.92 14.85 22.98
CA ALA A 483 18.24 15.40 23.30
C ALA A 483 18.41 15.84 24.76
N ASN A 484 17.33 16.26 25.42
CA ASN A 484 17.41 16.98 26.70
C ASN A 484 16.75 16.26 27.89
N THR A 485 16.23 15.05 27.70
CA THR A 485 15.59 14.28 28.78
C THR A 485 16.18 12.89 28.88
N SER A 486 15.98 12.24 30.04
CA SER A 486 16.44 10.87 30.23
C SER A 486 15.63 9.88 29.40
N LYS A 487 16.26 8.79 28.91
CA LYS A 487 15.56 7.69 28.23
C LYS A 487 14.54 6.96 29.13
N PHE A 488 14.60 7.16 30.42
CA PHE A 488 13.66 6.63 31.42
C PHE A 488 12.50 7.56 31.71
N ASP A 489 12.55 8.82 31.22
CA ASP A 489 11.48 9.79 31.42
C ASP A 489 10.21 9.37 30.68
N ARG A 490 9.09 9.56 31.36
CA ARG A 490 7.76 9.25 30.87
C ARG A 490 6.97 10.54 30.67
N PHE A 491 6.21 10.59 29.60
CA PHE A 491 5.49 11.78 29.15
C PHE A 491 3.98 11.58 29.07
N ILE A 492 3.23 12.63 29.37
CA ILE A 492 1.87 12.80 28.85
C ILE A 492 1.97 13.65 27.59
N THR A 493 1.44 13.12 26.49
CA THR A 493 1.43 13.79 25.18
C THR A 493 -0.01 14.02 24.71
N PRO A 494 -0.27 14.99 23.82
CA PRO A 494 -1.57 15.07 23.16
C PRO A 494 -1.88 13.76 22.44
N PRO A 495 -3.01 13.09 22.73
CA PRO A 495 -3.27 11.73 22.24
C PRO A 495 -3.35 11.58 20.74
N GLU A 496 -3.76 12.65 20.04
CA GLU A 496 -3.95 12.67 18.59
C GLU A 496 -2.68 13.08 17.82
N ASP A 497 -1.62 13.53 18.53
CA ASP A 497 -0.36 13.90 17.89
C ASP A 497 0.54 12.64 17.80
N ASP A 498 0.54 12.02 16.62
CA ASP A 498 1.15 10.72 16.34
C ASP A 498 2.69 10.67 16.50
N ASN A 499 3.17 9.46 16.77
CA ASN A 499 4.58 9.07 16.65
C ASN A 499 5.55 9.79 17.61
N PHE A 500 5.10 10.10 18.83
CA PHE A 500 6.00 10.65 19.85
C PHE A 500 7.13 9.66 20.18
N ARG A 501 6.78 8.40 20.44
CA ARG A 501 7.74 7.35 20.82
C ARG A 501 8.87 7.17 19.82
N SER A 502 8.55 7.19 18.55
CA SER A 502 9.51 6.87 17.50
C SER A 502 10.57 7.95 17.27
N LEU A 503 10.25 9.23 17.43
CA LEU A 503 11.20 10.31 17.23
C LEU A 503 11.80 10.83 18.55
N ALA A 504 10.99 10.92 19.59
CA ALA A 504 11.48 11.32 20.91
C ALA A 504 12.29 10.20 21.61
N MET A 505 12.08 8.94 21.21
CA MET A 505 12.65 7.75 21.87
C MET A 505 12.38 7.74 23.38
N ARG A 506 11.19 8.17 23.77
CA ARG A 506 10.71 8.28 25.16
C ARG A 506 9.34 7.62 25.28
N THR A 507 9.07 7.10 26.47
CA THR A 507 7.76 6.53 26.80
C THR A 507 6.68 7.61 26.82
N SER A 508 5.58 7.39 26.09
CA SER A 508 4.36 8.19 26.25
C SER A 508 3.26 7.37 26.92
N ALA A 509 2.66 7.91 27.97
CA ALA A 509 1.52 7.27 28.61
C ALA A 509 0.25 7.37 27.76
N SER A 510 0.07 8.48 27.04
CA SER A 510 -1.20 8.88 26.44
C SER A 510 -1.24 8.86 24.89
N GLU A 511 -0.14 8.54 24.22
CA GLU A 511 -0.13 8.44 22.75
C GLU A 511 -1.04 7.29 22.27
N ARG A 512 -2.01 7.61 21.43
CA ARG A 512 -2.95 6.64 20.88
C ARG A 512 -2.27 5.78 19.80
N THR A 513 -2.25 4.47 19.99
CA THR A 513 -1.53 3.55 19.09
C THR A 513 -2.48 2.55 18.46
N SER A 514 -3.05 2.90 17.30
CA SER A 514 -4.01 2.06 16.57
C SER A 514 -3.44 0.72 16.08
N ALA A 515 -2.11 0.57 16.00
CA ALA A 515 -1.48 -0.69 15.62
C ALA A 515 -1.70 -1.81 16.65
N LEU A 516 -1.92 -1.47 17.92
CA LEU A 516 -2.18 -2.44 18.99
C LEU A 516 -3.41 -3.30 18.74
N VAL A 517 -4.42 -2.79 18.04
CA VAL A 517 -5.63 -3.58 17.74
C VAL A 517 -5.32 -4.88 16.99
N TRP A 518 -4.22 -4.92 16.23
CA TRP A 518 -3.80 -6.08 15.45
C TRP A 518 -2.90 -7.05 16.22
N VAL A 519 -2.28 -6.56 17.30
CA VAL A 519 -1.24 -7.27 18.02
C VAL A 519 -1.71 -7.69 19.42
N ASP A 520 -2.38 -6.78 20.11
CA ASP A 520 -2.86 -6.93 21.48
C ASP A 520 -4.10 -6.05 21.69
N PRO A 521 -5.30 -6.54 21.31
CA PRO A 521 -6.52 -5.76 21.44
C PRO A 521 -6.88 -5.37 22.87
N ASP A 522 -6.49 -6.16 23.87
CA ASP A 522 -6.74 -5.82 25.28
C ASP A 522 -5.86 -4.63 25.69
N GLN A 523 -4.58 -4.63 25.29
CA GLN A 523 -3.71 -3.48 25.51
C GLN A 523 -4.15 -2.26 24.68
N TYR A 524 -4.76 -2.47 23.50
CA TYR A 524 -5.37 -1.39 22.72
C TYR A 524 -6.48 -0.69 23.51
N LEU A 525 -7.39 -1.44 24.14
CA LEU A 525 -8.45 -0.88 24.96
C LEU A 525 -7.92 -0.06 26.12
N GLU A 526 -6.93 -0.56 26.81
CA GLU A 526 -6.33 0.16 27.94
C GLU A 526 -5.60 1.42 27.46
N ASN A 527 -4.85 1.33 26.36
CA ASN A 527 -4.19 2.50 25.74
C ASN A 527 -5.22 3.55 25.27
N ASP A 528 -6.32 3.11 24.66
CA ASP A 528 -7.38 4.01 24.18
C ASP A 528 -8.08 4.71 25.36
N ARG A 529 -8.38 3.98 26.45
CA ARG A 529 -8.94 4.53 27.68
C ARG A 529 -8.03 5.56 28.35
N ILE A 530 -6.72 5.29 28.39
CA ILE A 530 -5.73 6.23 28.92
C ILE A 530 -5.67 7.48 28.02
N ALA A 531 -5.67 7.29 26.71
CA ALA A 531 -5.68 8.39 25.73
C ALA A 531 -6.95 9.25 25.85
N ASP A 532 -8.12 8.64 26.05
CA ASP A 532 -9.38 9.37 26.24
C ASP A 532 -9.36 10.19 27.54
N ARG A 533 -8.83 9.66 28.63
CA ARG A 533 -8.65 10.42 29.88
C ARG A 533 -7.71 11.61 29.67
N ALA A 534 -6.59 11.41 28.95
CA ALA A 534 -5.69 12.51 28.63
C ALA A 534 -6.36 13.56 27.72
N ALA A 535 -7.17 13.13 26.74
CA ALA A 535 -7.86 14.02 25.81
C ALA A 535 -8.75 15.07 26.51
N ILE A 536 -9.30 14.74 27.67
CA ILE A 536 -10.07 15.72 28.49
C ILE A 536 -9.20 16.91 28.84
N GLY A 537 -7.92 16.69 29.18
CA GLY A 537 -6.96 17.74 29.50
C GLY A 537 -6.48 18.57 28.30
N TYR A 538 -6.82 18.14 27.07
CA TYR A 538 -6.48 18.83 25.81
C TYR A 538 -7.71 19.36 25.06
N ALA A 539 -8.85 19.49 25.73
CA ALA A 539 -10.10 19.93 25.11
C ALA A 539 -10.00 21.32 24.51
N ASN A 540 -10.63 21.55 23.34
CA ASN A 540 -10.70 22.85 22.65
C ASN A 540 -9.34 23.47 22.32
N ASN A 541 -8.32 22.68 22.04
CA ASN A 541 -6.94 23.12 21.78
C ASN A 541 -6.30 23.94 22.93
N LYS A 542 -6.82 23.79 24.14
CA LYS A 542 -6.25 24.36 25.37
C LYS A 542 -5.83 23.23 26.30
N THR A 543 -4.73 23.43 26.99
CA THR A 543 -4.21 22.45 27.94
C THR A 543 -4.63 22.82 29.36
N ASP A 544 -5.38 21.93 30.02
CA ASP A 544 -5.65 22.00 31.47
C ASP A 544 -4.49 21.36 32.23
N LEU A 545 -3.50 22.15 32.59
CA LEU A 545 -2.32 21.68 33.32
C LEU A 545 -2.65 21.08 34.69
N ASN A 546 -3.64 21.63 35.42
CA ASN A 546 -3.98 21.10 36.73
C ASN A 546 -4.51 19.67 36.65
N TYR A 547 -5.39 19.44 35.67
CA TYR A 547 -5.88 18.11 35.39
C TYR A 547 -4.76 17.15 34.96
N LEU A 548 -3.89 17.60 34.03
CA LEU A 548 -2.78 16.76 33.54
C LEU A 548 -1.70 16.51 34.59
N PHE A 549 -1.44 17.43 35.52
CA PHE A 549 -0.55 17.17 36.65
C PHE A 549 -1.08 16.07 37.54
N LYS A 550 -2.39 16.02 37.79
CA LYS A 550 -3.03 14.92 38.53
C LYS A 550 -2.82 13.60 37.83
N LEU A 551 -3.04 13.54 36.50
CA LEU A 551 -2.77 12.34 35.71
C LEU A 551 -1.28 11.99 35.69
N ALA A 552 -0.39 12.98 35.58
CA ALA A 552 1.05 12.76 35.58
C ALA A 552 1.53 12.10 36.89
N SER A 553 0.99 12.55 38.03
CA SER A 553 1.25 11.93 39.34
C SER A 553 0.75 10.48 39.37
N GLU A 554 -0.50 10.23 38.91
CA GLU A 554 -1.10 8.88 38.86
C GLU A 554 -0.31 7.94 37.96
N TRP A 555 0.18 8.43 36.82
CA TRP A 555 0.87 7.62 35.82
C TRP A 555 2.40 7.67 35.91
N HIS A 556 2.94 8.29 36.95
CA HIS A 556 4.38 8.48 37.19
C HIS A 556 5.11 9.08 35.98
N CYS A 557 4.55 10.16 35.42
CA CYS A 557 5.15 10.87 34.31
C CYS A 557 6.02 12.03 34.80
N SER A 558 7.20 12.21 34.17
CA SER A 558 8.16 13.27 34.48
C SER A 558 7.83 14.58 33.75
N TYR A 559 7.13 14.49 32.63
CA TYR A 559 6.85 15.64 31.76
C TYR A 559 5.45 15.58 31.16
N ILE A 560 4.93 16.78 30.85
CA ILE A 560 3.69 17.00 30.09
C ILE A 560 4.04 17.82 28.85
N ILE A 561 3.55 17.43 27.67
CA ILE A 561 3.60 18.27 26.48
C ILE A 561 2.26 18.99 26.37
N ALA A 562 2.27 20.28 26.66
CA ALA A 562 1.10 21.13 26.55
C ALA A 562 0.94 21.67 25.14
N LYS A 563 -0.32 21.91 24.72
CA LYS A 563 -0.70 22.44 23.40
C LYS A 563 -1.62 23.67 23.62
N GLY A 564 -1.44 24.72 22.81
CA GLY A 564 -2.33 25.87 22.82
C GLY A 564 -1.79 27.14 23.50
N GLY A 565 -0.47 27.29 23.54
CA GLY A 565 0.18 28.56 23.95
C GLY A 565 -0.06 28.88 25.43
N LEU A 566 0.63 28.16 26.30
CA LEU A 566 0.63 28.49 27.73
C LEU A 566 1.38 29.82 27.97
N GLN A 567 0.81 30.72 28.81
CA GLN A 567 1.67 31.65 29.52
C GLN A 567 2.60 30.81 30.40
N PRO A 568 3.93 31.00 30.35
CA PRO A 568 4.86 30.09 30.98
C PRO A 568 4.63 30.01 32.48
N PRO A 569 4.11 28.87 32.99
CA PRO A 569 4.23 28.59 34.43
C PRO A 569 5.70 28.31 34.74
N ALA A 570 6.09 28.43 35.99
CA ALA A 570 7.46 28.32 36.47
C ALA A 570 8.20 27.02 36.02
N ASN A 571 7.48 26.00 35.52
CA ASN A 571 8.00 24.67 35.18
C ASN A 571 8.12 24.42 33.67
N VAL A 572 7.94 25.40 32.79
CA VAL A 572 8.17 25.25 31.35
C VAL A 572 9.66 25.17 31.08
N VAL A 573 10.12 24.04 30.55
CA VAL A 573 11.54 23.81 30.25
C VAL A 573 11.87 24.00 28.78
N TYR A 574 10.85 23.97 27.90
CA TYR A 574 10.99 24.24 26.46
C TYR A 574 9.66 24.70 25.87
N GLN A 575 9.71 25.62 24.93
CA GLN A 575 8.53 26.12 24.21
C GLN A 575 8.86 26.39 22.75
N ILE A 576 7.97 25.98 21.85
CA ILE A 576 8.02 26.29 20.44
C ILE A 576 6.61 26.36 19.86
N GLY A 577 6.26 27.53 19.29
CA GLY A 577 4.94 27.78 18.72
C GLY A 577 3.82 27.45 19.71
N LYS A 578 2.95 26.52 19.33
CA LYS A 578 1.81 26.08 20.17
C LYS A 578 2.16 25.02 21.22
N TYR A 579 3.38 24.49 21.24
CA TYR A 579 3.78 23.43 22.18
C TYR A 579 4.70 23.93 23.27
N SER A 580 4.51 23.40 24.47
CA SER A 580 5.37 23.65 25.63
C SER A 580 5.67 22.32 26.33
N VAL A 581 6.93 22.07 26.69
CA VAL A 581 7.32 20.95 27.54
C VAL A 581 7.37 21.42 28.97
N VAL A 582 6.53 20.86 29.81
CA VAL A 582 6.38 21.23 31.22
C VAL A 582 6.91 20.08 32.09
N LYS A 583 7.85 20.38 32.97
CA LYS A 583 8.36 19.42 33.95
C LYS A 583 7.34 19.27 35.09
N VAL A 584 7.01 18.03 35.41
CA VAL A 584 6.13 17.72 36.55
C VAL A 584 6.89 17.98 37.85
N PRO A 585 6.34 18.73 38.82
CA PRO A 585 6.96 18.91 40.12
C PRO A 585 7.21 17.55 40.79
N SER A 586 8.40 17.32 41.30
CA SER A 586 8.67 16.14 42.13
C SER A 586 7.81 16.27 43.38
N HIS A 587 6.93 15.31 43.61
CA HIS A 587 6.32 15.16 44.92
C HIS A 587 7.44 14.69 45.87
N ASN A 588 7.94 15.62 46.71
CA ASN A 588 8.76 15.29 47.87
C ASN A 588 7.93 14.52 48.87
#